data_b002b0cc0210d178ed1c6d84926222ce
#
_entry.id   b002b0cc0210d178ed1c6d84926222ce
#
_cell.length_a   1.000
_cell.length_b   1.000
_cell.length_c   1.000
_cell.angle_alpha   90.00
_cell.angle_beta   90.00
_cell.angle_gamma   90.00
#
_symmetry.space_group_name_H-M   'P 1'
#
loop_
_entity.id
_entity.type
_entity.pdbx_description
1 polymer ?
#
loop_
_entity_poly.entity_id
_entity_poly.type
_entity_poly.pdbx_seq_one_letter_code
_entity_poly.pdbx_strand_id
1 'polypeptide(L)'
;IKKLLTFLFEHKRKEDQVVVQMDTSATKEVWSACESFEGKPFDEYKLIECALNKNFAQYKNNLNKNCDGDWIFQIDADELPNEYLLEALPFILEANAETEAYWVPRVNTVAGITENHIAKWGWRVSDEGWINFPDWQMRIYRNDENIYWIKPVHEQLRGYTKFANLPADESYCLYHPKNIGRQETQNAFYDTI
;
A
#
# COMPACT_ATOMS: atom_id res chain seq x y z
N ILE A 1 -2.82 -0.84 11.15
CA ILE A 1 -1.37 -1.05 11.06
C ILE A 1 -0.92 -2.35 11.76
N LYS A 2 -1.32 -2.63 13.01
CA LYS A 2 -0.84 -3.81 13.76
C LYS A 2 -1.12 -5.12 13.02
N LYS A 3 -2.34 -5.28 12.45
CA LYS A 3 -2.69 -6.47 11.64
C LYS A 3 -1.75 -6.63 10.43
N LEU A 4 -1.46 -5.55 9.73
CA LEU A 4 -0.54 -5.56 8.59
C LEU A 4 0.87 -5.96 9.01
N LEU A 5 1.43 -5.34 10.06
CA LEU A 5 2.77 -5.67 10.53
C LEU A 5 2.89 -7.12 11.00
N THR A 6 1.91 -7.61 11.78
CA THR A 6 1.88 -9.02 12.19
C THR A 6 1.92 -9.94 10.95
N PHE A 7 1.06 -9.68 9.97
CA PHE A 7 0.99 -10.47 8.75
C PHE A 7 2.31 -10.42 7.95
N LEU A 8 2.90 -9.23 7.77
CA LEU A 8 4.17 -9.11 7.05
C LEU A 8 5.29 -9.90 7.73
N PHE A 9 5.38 -9.86 9.07
CA PHE A 9 6.41 -10.61 9.79
C PHE A 9 6.18 -12.13 9.82
N GLU A 10 4.95 -12.59 9.63
CA GLU A 10 4.62 -14.02 9.49
C GLU A 10 4.96 -14.55 8.09
N HIS A 11 4.91 -13.72 7.05
CA HIS A 11 4.99 -14.15 5.63
C HIS A 11 6.17 -13.60 4.84
N LYS A 12 6.86 -12.54 5.30
CA LYS A 12 8.04 -12.00 4.62
C LYS A 12 9.21 -13.00 4.66
N ARG A 13 10.09 -12.93 3.67
CA ARG A 13 11.36 -13.64 3.73
C ARG A 13 12.27 -13.04 4.80
N LYS A 14 13.29 -13.78 5.21
CA LYS A 14 14.25 -13.32 6.23
C LYS A 14 15.00 -12.06 5.79
N GLU A 15 15.39 -12.00 4.52
CA GLU A 15 16.13 -10.91 3.90
C GLU A 15 15.29 -9.66 3.59
N ASP A 16 13.96 -9.76 3.64
CA ASP A 16 13.09 -8.62 3.35
C ASP A 16 13.05 -7.64 4.53
N GLN A 17 13.29 -6.36 4.24
CA GLN A 17 13.17 -5.26 5.18
C GLN A 17 11.72 -4.79 5.30
N VAL A 18 11.30 -4.40 6.49
CA VAL A 18 10.03 -3.70 6.74
C VAL A 18 10.34 -2.29 7.27
N VAL A 19 10.06 -1.28 6.45
CA VAL A 19 10.22 0.12 6.83
C VAL A 19 8.85 0.74 7.08
N VAL A 20 8.63 1.26 8.27
CA VAL A 20 7.39 1.95 8.65
C VAL A 20 7.69 3.44 8.83
N GLN A 21 6.95 4.28 8.13
CA GLN A 21 7.01 5.72 8.30
C GLN A 21 5.74 6.19 9.01
N MET A 22 5.94 6.89 10.11
CA MET A 22 4.88 7.47 10.93
C MET A 22 4.74 8.95 10.67
N ASP A 23 3.50 9.43 10.52
CA ASP A 23 3.25 10.87 10.53
C ASP A 23 3.45 11.43 11.94
N THR A 24 4.07 12.60 12.04
CA THR A 24 4.28 13.29 13.33
C THR A 24 2.99 13.56 14.10
N SER A 25 1.84 13.58 13.42
CA SER A 25 0.50 13.74 14.01
C SER A 25 -0.17 12.42 14.40
N ALA A 26 0.50 11.28 14.23
CA ALA A 26 -0.06 9.98 14.56
C ALA A 26 -0.38 9.87 16.06
N THR A 27 -1.47 9.16 16.40
CA THR A 27 -1.88 8.98 17.79
C THR A 27 -0.92 8.08 18.57
N LYS A 28 -0.93 8.20 19.90
CA LYS A 28 -0.10 7.36 20.77
C LYS A 28 -0.35 5.85 20.58
N GLU A 29 -1.60 5.47 20.29
CA GLU A 29 -1.97 4.08 20.05
C GLU A 29 -1.31 3.54 18.78
N VAL A 30 -1.24 4.36 17.72
CA VAL A 30 -0.56 3.99 16.48
C VAL A 30 0.94 3.89 16.71
N TRP A 31 1.55 4.86 17.43
CA TRP A 31 2.95 4.82 17.84
C TRP A 31 3.28 3.55 18.60
N SER A 32 2.58 3.26 19.70
CA SER A 32 2.79 2.06 20.52
C SER A 32 2.61 0.76 19.73
N ALA A 33 1.69 0.74 18.77
CA ALA A 33 1.50 -0.41 17.90
C ALA A 33 2.72 -0.67 17.01
N CYS A 34 3.34 0.38 16.45
CA CYS A 34 4.54 0.24 15.62
C CYS A 34 5.79 -0.04 16.45
N GLU A 35 6.01 0.66 17.55
CA GLU A 35 7.12 0.45 18.47
C GLU A 35 7.13 -0.98 19.05
N SER A 36 5.97 -1.62 19.19
CA SER A 36 5.89 -3.00 19.70
C SER A 36 6.58 -4.04 18.82
N PHE A 37 6.98 -3.66 17.60
CA PHE A 37 7.76 -4.52 16.68
C PHE A 37 9.26 -4.22 16.73
N GLU A 38 9.71 -3.14 17.38
CA GLU A 38 11.13 -2.86 17.58
C GLU A 38 11.78 -3.85 18.57
N GLY A 39 13.03 -4.19 18.34
CA GLY A 39 13.82 -5.05 19.25
C GLY A 39 13.37 -6.51 19.37
N LYS A 40 12.36 -6.94 18.60
CA LYS A 40 12.08 -8.36 18.38
C LYS A 40 13.15 -8.93 17.44
N PRO A 41 13.27 -10.27 17.27
CA PRO A 41 14.30 -10.88 16.41
C PRO A 41 14.03 -10.59 14.91
N PHE A 42 13.64 -9.35 14.61
CA PHE A 42 13.38 -8.82 13.29
C PHE A 42 14.44 -7.78 12.97
N ASP A 43 15.65 -8.25 12.67
CA ASP A 43 16.84 -7.43 12.39
C ASP A 43 16.62 -6.42 11.23
N GLU A 44 15.52 -6.58 10.49
CA GLU A 44 15.16 -5.82 9.31
C GLU A 44 13.93 -4.89 9.50
N TYR A 45 13.61 -4.51 10.73
CA TYR A 45 12.54 -3.53 11.02
C TYR A 45 13.11 -2.14 11.26
N LYS A 46 12.60 -1.15 10.50
CA LYS A 46 12.98 0.24 10.65
C LYS A 46 11.75 1.11 10.85
N LEU A 47 11.69 1.83 11.94
CA LEU A 47 10.64 2.81 12.24
C LEU A 47 11.22 4.22 12.09
N ILE A 48 10.57 5.06 11.28
CA ILE A 48 10.97 6.44 11.03
C ILE A 48 9.79 7.39 11.22
N GLU A 49 10.10 8.65 11.50
CA GLU A 49 9.13 9.73 11.65
C GLU A 49 9.28 10.76 10.52
N CYS A 50 8.15 11.19 9.94
CA CYS A 50 8.13 12.24 8.93
C CYS A 50 6.79 12.95 8.94
N ALA A 51 6.78 14.27 8.86
CA ALA A 51 5.53 15.02 8.73
C ALA A 51 4.97 14.92 7.31
N LEU A 52 3.70 14.56 7.18
CA LEU A 52 3.01 14.46 5.89
C LEU A 52 2.92 15.81 5.16
N ASN A 53 2.70 16.91 5.89
CA ASN A 53 2.61 18.28 5.36
C ASN A 53 1.70 18.40 4.12
N LYS A 54 0.61 17.62 4.04
CA LYS A 54 -0.32 17.56 2.91
C LYS A 54 0.34 17.21 1.57
N ASN A 55 1.50 16.56 1.59
CA ASN A 55 2.25 16.19 0.40
C ASN A 55 2.61 14.70 0.43
N PHE A 56 1.69 13.88 -0.08
CA PHE A 56 1.86 12.42 -0.12
C PHE A 56 3.05 11.98 -0.98
N ALA A 57 3.36 12.70 -2.08
CA ALA A 57 4.53 12.35 -2.90
C ALA A 57 5.84 12.53 -2.13
N GLN A 58 6.03 13.66 -1.45
CA GLN A 58 7.23 13.88 -0.62
C GLN A 58 7.29 12.88 0.53
N TYR A 59 6.15 12.57 1.13
CA TYR A 59 6.04 11.60 2.21
C TYR A 59 6.47 10.20 1.76
N LYS A 60 5.98 9.73 0.60
CA LYS A 60 6.38 8.46 0.00
C LYS A 60 7.85 8.44 -0.44
N ASN A 61 8.35 9.53 -1.03
CA ASN A 61 9.76 9.64 -1.41
C ASN A 61 10.70 9.63 -0.20
N ASN A 62 10.27 10.18 0.94
CA ASN A 62 11.05 10.06 2.18
C ASN A 62 11.10 8.61 2.67
N LEU A 63 10.00 7.87 2.58
CA LEU A 63 9.97 6.45 2.90
C LEU A 63 10.92 5.67 2.01
N ASN A 64 10.86 5.87 0.69
CA ASN A 64 11.73 5.19 -0.30
C ASN A 64 13.22 5.35 0.02
N LYS A 65 13.65 6.54 0.40
CA LYS A 65 15.07 6.83 0.77
C LYS A 65 15.56 6.06 2.00
N ASN A 66 14.65 5.48 2.74
CA ASN A 66 14.95 4.70 3.94
C ASN A 66 14.85 3.18 3.71
N CYS A 67 14.56 2.76 2.48
CA CYS A 67 14.55 1.36 2.06
C CYS A 67 15.90 0.98 1.44
N ASP A 68 16.43 -0.18 1.82
CA ASP A 68 17.75 -0.64 1.40
C ASP A 68 17.69 -1.77 0.35
N GLY A 69 16.53 -2.40 0.12
CA GLY A 69 16.34 -3.47 -0.86
C GLY A 69 16.31 -2.97 -2.32
N ASP A 70 16.51 -3.87 -3.29
CA ASP A 70 16.48 -3.58 -4.73
C ASP A 70 15.08 -3.21 -5.25
N TRP A 71 14.04 -3.62 -4.53
CA TRP A 71 12.65 -3.39 -4.84
C TRP A 71 11.90 -2.81 -3.65
N ILE A 72 10.93 -1.98 -3.92
CA ILE A 72 9.99 -1.44 -2.94
C ILE A 72 8.61 -2.03 -3.21
N PHE A 73 8.00 -2.63 -2.21
CA PHE A 73 6.58 -2.94 -2.17
C PHE A 73 5.90 -1.99 -1.19
N GLN A 74 5.31 -0.93 -1.70
CA GLN A 74 4.63 0.07 -0.89
C GLN A 74 3.21 -0.38 -0.56
N ILE A 75 2.89 -0.45 0.72
CA ILE A 75 1.60 -0.87 1.24
C ILE A 75 1.07 0.22 2.17
N ASP A 76 -0.17 0.66 1.96
CA ASP A 76 -0.80 1.61 2.87
C ASP A 76 -1.27 0.90 4.15
N ALA A 77 -1.30 1.59 5.29
CA ALA A 77 -1.54 1.00 6.62
C ALA A 77 -2.92 0.30 6.78
N ASP A 78 -3.84 0.52 5.85
CA ASP A 78 -5.18 -0.08 5.76
C ASP A 78 -5.32 -1.10 4.61
N GLU A 79 -4.22 -1.42 3.96
CA GLU A 79 -4.14 -2.50 2.98
C GLU A 79 -3.53 -3.76 3.61
N LEU A 80 -3.87 -4.92 3.04
CA LEU A 80 -3.29 -6.21 3.42
C LEU A 80 -3.02 -7.02 2.14
N PRO A 81 -1.77 -7.43 1.86
CA PRO A 81 -1.50 -8.25 0.69
C PRO A 81 -2.09 -9.66 0.87
N ASN A 82 -2.43 -10.30 -0.25
CA ASN A 82 -2.70 -11.72 -0.25
C ASN A 82 -1.39 -12.48 0.05
N GLU A 83 -1.46 -13.57 0.80
CA GLU A 83 -0.30 -14.39 1.18
C GLU A 83 0.44 -14.90 -0.07
N TYR A 84 -0.30 -15.42 -1.05
CA TYR A 84 0.28 -15.90 -2.30
C TYR A 84 1.06 -14.82 -3.05
N LEU A 85 0.59 -13.56 -3.02
CA LEU A 85 1.32 -12.45 -3.62
C LEU A 85 2.72 -12.30 -3.00
N LEU A 86 2.84 -12.35 -1.67
CA LEU A 86 4.15 -12.26 -1.01
C LEU A 86 5.05 -13.45 -1.36
N GLU A 87 4.51 -14.66 -1.40
CA GLU A 87 5.25 -15.87 -1.75
C GLU A 87 5.71 -15.87 -3.22
N ALA A 88 4.84 -15.45 -4.15
CA ALA A 88 5.12 -15.44 -5.57
C ALA A 88 6.00 -14.28 -6.02
N LEU A 89 6.01 -13.16 -5.27
CA LEU A 89 6.66 -11.91 -5.68
C LEU A 89 8.14 -12.09 -6.05
N PRO A 90 9.00 -12.77 -5.28
CA PRO A 90 10.40 -12.96 -5.63
C PRO A 90 10.58 -13.62 -7.00
N PHE A 91 9.80 -14.65 -7.29
CA PHE A 91 9.84 -15.37 -8.57
C PHE A 91 9.36 -14.50 -9.73
N ILE A 92 8.32 -13.67 -9.50
CA ILE A 92 7.82 -12.73 -10.51
C ILE A 92 8.90 -11.70 -10.86
N LEU A 93 9.57 -11.14 -9.85
CA LEU A 93 10.60 -10.12 -10.03
C LEU A 93 11.84 -10.68 -10.73
N GLU A 94 12.25 -11.91 -10.40
CA GLU A 94 13.38 -12.59 -11.02
C GLU A 94 13.07 -12.96 -12.49
N ALA A 95 11.89 -13.52 -12.76
CA ALA A 95 11.48 -13.93 -14.11
C ALA A 95 11.30 -12.74 -15.07
N ASN A 96 11.11 -11.53 -14.55
CA ASN A 96 10.84 -10.31 -15.32
C ASN A 96 11.86 -9.21 -15.01
N ALA A 97 13.14 -9.53 -15.05
CA ALA A 97 14.25 -8.65 -14.65
C ALA A 97 14.25 -7.26 -15.34
N GLU A 98 13.68 -7.17 -16.55
CA GLU A 98 13.57 -5.93 -17.32
C GLU A 98 12.41 -5.01 -16.87
N THR A 99 11.46 -5.53 -16.09
CA THR A 99 10.34 -4.74 -15.59
C THR A 99 10.80 -3.87 -14.41
N GLU A 100 10.33 -2.65 -14.36
CA GLU A 100 10.75 -1.66 -13.34
C GLU A 100 9.63 -1.34 -12.35
N ALA A 101 8.37 -1.56 -12.75
CA ALA A 101 7.21 -1.28 -11.90
C ALA A 101 6.03 -2.21 -12.20
N TYR A 102 5.20 -2.46 -11.18
CA TYR A 102 4.00 -3.29 -11.32
C TYR A 102 2.78 -2.60 -10.73
N TRP A 103 1.70 -2.66 -11.50
CA TRP A 103 0.36 -2.37 -11.01
C TRP A 103 -0.19 -3.61 -10.32
N VAL A 104 -0.62 -3.42 -9.08
CA VAL A 104 -1.19 -4.47 -8.23
C VAL A 104 -2.70 -4.28 -8.17
N PRO A 105 -3.51 -5.31 -8.44
CA PRO A 105 -4.96 -5.20 -8.30
C PRO A 105 -5.34 -5.07 -6.83
N ARG A 106 -6.36 -4.26 -6.53
CA ARG A 106 -6.86 -4.04 -5.18
C ARG A 106 -8.33 -4.41 -5.08
N VAL A 107 -8.66 -5.20 -4.08
CA VAL A 107 -10.02 -5.53 -3.68
C VAL A 107 -10.50 -4.53 -2.64
N ASN A 108 -11.37 -3.63 -3.05
CA ASN A 108 -12.04 -2.70 -2.13
C ASN A 108 -13.36 -3.30 -1.64
N THR A 109 -13.56 -3.32 -0.33
CA THR A 109 -14.86 -3.65 0.28
C THR A 109 -15.26 -2.57 1.26
N VAL A 110 -16.57 -2.25 1.33
CA VAL A 110 -17.10 -1.24 2.25
C VAL A 110 -18.27 -1.82 3.04
N ALA A 111 -18.04 -2.10 4.32
CA ALA A 111 -19.08 -2.57 5.21
C ALA A 111 -20.13 -1.46 5.44
N GLY A 112 -21.42 -1.81 5.34
CA GLY A 112 -22.53 -0.86 5.48
C GLY A 112 -22.87 -0.08 4.21
N ILE A 113 -22.33 -0.47 3.05
CA ILE A 113 -22.72 0.09 1.75
C ILE A 113 -24.20 -0.20 1.46
N THR A 114 -24.89 0.76 0.84
CA THR A 114 -26.27 0.63 0.38
C THR A 114 -26.37 0.93 -1.12
N GLU A 115 -27.48 0.57 -1.75
CA GLU A 115 -27.77 0.89 -3.15
C GLU A 115 -27.69 2.39 -3.45
N ASN A 116 -28.10 3.23 -2.49
CA ASN A 116 -27.98 4.68 -2.60
C ASN A 116 -26.52 5.15 -2.67
N HIS A 117 -25.61 4.52 -1.92
CA HIS A 117 -24.18 4.83 -2.00
C HIS A 117 -23.60 4.40 -3.35
N ILE A 118 -23.97 3.21 -3.81
CA ILE A 118 -23.53 2.67 -5.11
C ILE A 118 -23.96 3.60 -6.24
N ALA A 119 -25.24 4.01 -6.26
CA ALA A 119 -25.78 4.92 -7.26
C ALA A 119 -25.13 6.32 -7.19
N LYS A 120 -24.96 6.88 -5.97
CA LYS A 120 -24.38 8.21 -5.74
C LYS A 120 -22.94 8.31 -6.25
N TRP A 121 -22.13 7.25 -6.06
CA TRP A 121 -20.71 7.26 -6.41
C TRP A 121 -20.41 6.55 -7.74
N GLY A 122 -21.43 6.01 -8.40
CA GLY A 122 -21.28 5.30 -9.69
C GLY A 122 -20.44 4.05 -9.58
N TRP A 123 -20.50 3.33 -8.43
CA TRP A 123 -19.68 2.16 -8.19
C TRP A 123 -20.25 0.93 -8.89
N ARG A 124 -19.35 0.07 -9.36
CA ARG A 124 -19.66 -1.29 -9.78
C ARG A 124 -19.32 -2.22 -8.62
N VAL A 125 -20.24 -3.08 -8.23
CA VAL A 125 -20.05 -4.06 -7.16
C VAL A 125 -20.21 -5.45 -7.76
N SER A 126 -19.21 -6.32 -7.58
CA SER A 126 -19.29 -7.72 -8.01
C SER A 126 -20.16 -8.56 -7.06
N ASP A 127 -20.42 -9.82 -7.43
CA ASP A 127 -21.19 -10.76 -6.61
C ASP A 127 -20.47 -11.06 -5.29
N GLU A 128 -19.14 -10.97 -5.25
CA GLU A 128 -18.31 -11.10 -4.04
C GLU A 128 -18.32 -9.83 -3.16
N GLY A 129 -18.98 -8.76 -3.60
CA GLY A 129 -19.01 -7.46 -2.91
C GLY A 129 -17.79 -6.58 -3.15
N TRP A 130 -17.00 -6.83 -4.21
CA TRP A 130 -15.84 -6.03 -4.55
C TRP A 130 -16.22 -4.79 -5.34
N ILE A 131 -15.68 -3.65 -4.93
CA ILE A 131 -16.00 -2.36 -5.52
C ILE A 131 -14.98 -2.01 -6.60
N ASN A 132 -15.46 -1.76 -7.83
CA ASN A 132 -14.68 -1.32 -8.99
C ASN A 132 -13.45 -2.20 -9.30
N PHE A 133 -13.51 -3.50 -9.00
CA PHE A 133 -12.40 -4.43 -9.27
C PHE A 133 -12.16 -4.60 -10.80
N PRO A 134 -10.88 -4.70 -11.24
CA PRO A 134 -9.67 -4.46 -10.49
C PRO A 134 -9.40 -2.96 -10.32
N ASP A 135 -9.10 -2.54 -9.09
CA ASP A 135 -8.65 -1.17 -8.79
C ASP A 135 -7.11 -1.17 -8.77
N TRP A 136 -6.53 -0.85 -9.91
CA TRP A 136 -5.09 -0.91 -10.12
C TRP A 136 -4.32 0.13 -9.32
N GLN A 137 -3.36 -0.33 -8.51
CA GLN A 137 -2.48 0.51 -7.70
C GLN A 137 -1.03 0.29 -8.08
N MET A 138 -0.27 1.35 -8.33
CA MET A 138 1.17 1.26 -8.48
C MET A 138 1.78 1.01 -7.09
N ARG A 139 2.27 -0.20 -6.84
CA ARG A 139 2.70 -0.61 -5.49
C ARG A 139 4.08 -1.23 -5.45
N ILE A 140 4.54 -1.84 -6.54
CA ILE A 140 5.84 -2.53 -6.58
C ILE A 140 6.68 -1.84 -7.64
N TYR A 141 7.91 -1.45 -7.28
CA TYR A 141 8.82 -0.76 -8.20
C TYR A 141 10.28 -0.89 -7.75
N ARG A 142 11.21 -0.72 -8.70
CA ARG A 142 12.65 -0.69 -8.41
C ARG A 142 12.98 0.42 -7.43
N ASN A 143 13.86 0.11 -6.47
CA ASN A 143 14.45 1.12 -5.58
C ASN A 143 15.58 1.85 -6.32
N ASP A 144 15.20 2.78 -7.17
CA ASP A 144 16.08 3.59 -8.01
C ASP A 144 15.77 5.08 -7.76
N GLU A 145 16.81 5.92 -7.63
CA GLU A 145 16.64 7.35 -7.36
C GLU A 145 15.90 8.11 -8.49
N ASN A 146 15.91 7.56 -9.71
CA ASN A 146 15.17 8.10 -10.84
C ASN A 146 13.69 7.74 -10.82
N ILE A 147 13.26 6.76 -9.98
CA ILE A 147 11.87 6.36 -9.80
C ILE A 147 11.34 7.00 -8.54
N TYR A 148 10.43 7.96 -8.70
CA TYR A 148 9.96 8.80 -7.60
C TYR A 148 8.51 9.22 -7.75
N TRP A 149 7.87 9.56 -6.64
CA TRP A 149 6.51 10.06 -6.58
C TRP A 149 6.46 11.55 -6.85
N ILE A 150 5.46 11.98 -7.61
CA ILE A 150 5.11 13.38 -7.88
C ILE A 150 3.65 13.65 -7.53
N LYS A 151 3.28 14.92 -7.42
CA LYS A 151 2.00 15.50 -7.02
C LYS A 151 1.71 15.33 -5.51
N PRO A 152 1.31 16.42 -4.84
CA PRO A 152 0.98 16.37 -3.41
C PRO A 152 -0.20 15.48 -3.07
N VAL A 153 -1.21 15.44 -3.97
CA VAL A 153 -2.43 14.63 -3.88
C VAL A 153 -2.64 13.91 -5.21
N HIS A 154 -3.23 12.71 -5.16
CA HIS A 154 -3.31 11.82 -6.33
C HIS A 154 -1.92 11.57 -6.92
N GLU A 155 -0.99 11.23 -6.04
CA GLU A 155 0.41 11.04 -6.35
C GLU A 155 0.60 9.97 -7.44
N GLN A 156 1.61 10.19 -8.26
CA GLN A 156 1.93 9.34 -9.40
C GLN A 156 3.42 8.97 -9.34
N LEU A 157 3.73 7.70 -9.55
CA LEU A 157 5.11 7.26 -9.74
C LEU A 157 5.61 7.67 -11.12
N ARG A 158 6.86 8.11 -11.21
CA ARG A 158 7.55 8.53 -12.45
C ARG A 158 8.94 7.95 -12.50
N GLY A 159 9.55 8.01 -13.68
CA GLY A 159 10.95 7.62 -13.92
C GLY A 159 11.12 6.19 -14.43
N TYR A 160 10.13 5.32 -14.27
CA TYR A 160 10.13 3.99 -14.88
C TYR A 160 9.75 4.04 -16.35
N THR A 161 10.26 3.10 -17.14
CA THR A 161 9.97 2.94 -18.57
C THR A 161 9.25 1.64 -18.89
N LYS A 162 9.57 0.56 -18.18
CA LYS A 162 8.99 -0.76 -18.36
C LYS A 162 8.12 -1.13 -17.16
N PHE A 163 6.86 -1.40 -17.41
CA PHE A 163 5.93 -1.80 -16.36
C PHE A 163 5.01 -2.93 -16.81
N ALA A 164 4.42 -3.62 -15.85
CA ALA A 164 3.43 -4.65 -16.08
C ALA A 164 2.29 -4.56 -15.06
N ASN A 165 1.18 -5.21 -15.37
CA ASN A 165 0.13 -5.45 -14.40
C ASN A 165 0.28 -6.89 -13.88
N LEU A 166 0.15 -7.07 -12.58
CA LEU A 166 -0.06 -8.41 -12.04
C LEU A 166 -1.41 -8.96 -12.54
N PRO A 167 -1.66 -10.27 -12.50
CA PRO A 167 -2.96 -10.81 -12.87
C PRO A 167 -4.10 -10.18 -12.07
N ALA A 168 -5.25 -9.90 -12.73
CA ALA A 168 -6.47 -9.43 -12.08
C ALA A 168 -7.17 -10.61 -11.38
N ASP A 169 -6.52 -11.19 -10.39
CA ASP A 169 -6.95 -12.35 -9.64
C ASP A 169 -6.72 -12.09 -8.15
N GLU A 170 -7.58 -12.65 -7.29
CA GLU A 170 -7.55 -12.45 -5.84
C GLU A 170 -6.20 -12.81 -5.22
N SER A 171 -5.53 -13.84 -5.76
CA SER A 171 -4.21 -14.30 -5.27
C SER A 171 -3.12 -13.23 -5.38
N TYR A 172 -3.28 -12.26 -6.29
CA TYR A 172 -2.31 -11.18 -6.51
C TYR A 172 -2.76 -9.83 -5.96
N CYS A 173 -3.82 -9.80 -5.13
CA CYS A 173 -4.45 -8.57 -4.70
C CYS A 173 -3.88 -7.99 -3.40
N LEU A 174 -4.15 -6.69 -3.24
CA LEU A 174 -4.22 -6.02 -1.94
C LEU A 174 -5.68 -5.96 -1.49
N TYR A 175 -5.98 -6.39 -0.28
CA TYR A 175 -7.28 -6.18 0.35
C TYR A 175 -7.32 -4.82 1.02
N HIS A 176 -8.40 -4.07 0.79
CA HIS A 176 -8.61 -2.74 1.35
C HIS A 176 -10.03 -2.61 1.91
N PRO A 177 -10.28 -3.20 3.09
CA PRO A 177 -11.58 -3.16 3.74
C PRO A 177 -11.80 -1.82 4.43
N LYS A 178 -12.96 -1.22 4.19
CA LYS A 178 -13.41 0.01 4.85
C LYS A 178 -14.79 -0.18 5.47
N ASN A 179 -15.22 0.79 6.27
CA ASN A 179 -16.62 0.98 6.63
C ASN A 179 -17.16 2.25 5.99
N ILE A 180 -18.48 2.36 5.89
CA ILE A 180 -19.13 3.46 5.19
C ILE A 180 -18.80 4.83 5.80
N GLY A 181 -18.78 4.95 7.13
CA GLY A 181 -18.47 6.21 7.80
C GLY A 181 -17.05 6.72 7.49
N ARG A 182 -16.07 5.82 7.43
CA ARG A 182 -14.71 6.16 7.01
C ARG A 182 -14.66 6.61 5.54
N GLN A 183 -15.41 5.92 4.67
CA GLN A 183 -15.47 6.27 3.25
C GLN A 183 -16.11 7.66 3.04
N GLU A 184 -17.19 7.97 3.75
CA GLU A 184 -17.84 9.29 3.68
C GLU A 184 -16.90 10.40 4.18
N THR A 185 -16.20 10.17 5.31
CA THR A 185 -15.20 11.12 5.83
C THR A 185 -14.08 11.36 4.83
N GLN A 186 -13.57 10.32 4.19
CA GLN A 186 -12.51 10.42 3.20
C GLN A 186 -12.97 11.18 1.96
N ASN A 187 -14.16 10.91 1.45
CA ASN A 187 -14.72 11.64 0.31
C ASN A 187 -14.88 13.12 0.63
N ALA A 188 -15.45 13.46 1.80
CA ALA A 188 -15.59 14.83 2.26
C ALA A 188 -14.23 15.54 2.39
N PHE A 189 -13.17 14.85 2.83
CA PHE A 189 -11.81 15.42 2.87
C PHE A 189 -11.28 15.74 1.47
N TYR A 190 -11.44 14.83 0.50
CA TYR A 190 -10.99 15.08 -0.87
C TYR A 190 -11.74 16.21 -1.57
N ASP A 191 -12.99 16.46 -1.21
CA ASP A 191 -13.76 17.60 -1.73
C ASP A 191 -13.23 18.97 -1.24
N THR A 192 -12.30 18.97 -0.25
CA THR A 192 -11.72 20.19 0.36
C THR A 192 -10.32 20.55 -0.13
N ILE A 193 -9.73 19.73 -0.98
CA ILE A 193 -8.36 19.88 -1.50
C ILE A 193 -8.33 19.84 -3.02
#